data_52e6dc894ad9b7d36ebb97108c6c8f0c
#
_entry.id   52e6dc894ad9b7d36ebb97108c6c8f0c
#
_cell.length_a   1.000
_cell.length_b   1.000
_cell.length_c   1.000
_cell.angle_alpha   90.00
_cell.angle_beta   90.00
_cell.angle_gamma   90.00
#
_symmetry.space_group_name_H-M   'P 1'
#
loop_
_entity.id
_entity.type
_entity.pdbx_description
1 polymer ?
#
loop_
_entity_poly.entity_id
_entity_poly.type
_entity_poly.pdbx_seq_one_letter_code
_entity_poly.pdbx_strand_id
1 'polypeptide(L)'
;MSSSRRDFLTGLASAGVLAAVPKSAHANLTSPLYPPVNLSAFDVPLHKGDPFVRAGCSAITWSDNAKQAIQDIAADGFAGIQLRAPTVEQIPDPHALRDLLAEHNLTFVALSSGQASLDPAIRRSQLETHINHAHYVHEAGGQYLQILASSAKPTQTFTPAELKLQGEIFTEIGKAIADFGLKLGFHNHMNSVGQPPGAVDAILNESDPTYLHLELDVAHYLQGGGDPAAAIRKYGRRILFMHFKDVRGPVGNEGYEWVELGHGRVDFPGVFAALHATNFRGWGIVELDRVPAGETLTPKEANASSLRLLRERYGVQA
;
A
#
# COMPACT_ATOMS: atom_id res chain seq x y z
N MET A 1 31.37 4.79 10.94
CA MET A 1 31.73 3.37 11.06
C MET A 1 30.47 2.58 10.73
N SER A 2 30.47 1.86 9.62
CA SER A 2 29.29 1.10 9.13
C SER A 2 29.09 -0.12 10.04
N SER A 3 28.05 -0.12 10.85
CA SER A 3 27.59 -1.33 11.55
C SER A 3 27.05 -2.31 10.49
N SER A 4 27.59 -3.52 10.47
CA SER A 4 27.18 -4.52 9.49
C SER A 4 25.87 -5.19 9.95
N ARG A 5 25.09 -5.76 9.00
CA ARG A 5 23.90 -6.58 9.29
C ARG A 5 24.13 -7.64 10.40
N ARG A 6 25.38 -8.09 10.59
CA ARG A 6 25.78 -9.00 11.66
C ARG A 6 25.59 -8.42 13.06
N ASP A 7 25.84 -7.11 13.24
CA ASP A 7 25.77 -6.48 14.55
C ASP A 7 24.32 -6.24 15.00
N PHE A 8 23.39 -6.09 14.04
CA PHE A 8 21.96 -5.97 14.31
C PHE A 8 21.34 -7.28 14.80
N LEU A 9 21.67 -8.41 14.16
CA LEU A 9 21.15 -9.73 14.55
C LEU A 9 21.73 -10.22 15.89
N THR A 10 22.95 -9.80 16.24
CA THR A 10 23.55 -10.14 17.56
C THR A 10 22.98 -9.30 18.71
N GLY A 11 22.48 -8.10 18.44
CA GLY A 11 21.83 -7.24 19.46
C GLY A 11 20.46 -7.74 19.94
N LEU A 12 19.73 -8.47 19.10
CA LEU A 12 18.43 -9.09 19.46
C LEU A 12 18.56 -10.42 20.21
N ALA A 13 19.76 -11.05 20.21
CA ALA A 13 20.00 -12.35 20.84
C ALA A 13 20.37 -12.29 22.32
N SER A 14 20.38 -11.13 22.98
CA SER A 14 20.82 -10.98 24.36
C SER A 14 19.72 -11.17 25.44
N ALA A 15 18.55 -11.66 25.09
CA ALA A 15 17.53 -12.10 26.05
C ALA A 15 17.16 -13.58 25.86
N GLY A 16 18.06 -14.47 26.26
CA GLY A 16 17.76 -15.85 26.60
C GLY A 16 17.74 -16.89 25.47
N VAL A 17 18.70 -17.83 25.58
CA VAL A 17 18.91 -19.09 24.87
C VAL A 17 19.75 -19.00 23.60
N LEU A 18 21.06 -19.14 23.78
CA LEU A 18 22.01 -19.47 22.71
C LEU A 18 21.82 -20.93 22.26
N ALA A 19 20.99 -21.15 21.23
CA ALA A 19 21.12 -22.33 20.40
C ALA A 19 22.20 -22.02 19.34
N ALA A 20 23.31 -22.76 19.36
CA ALA A 20 24.40 -22.62 18.41
C ALA A 20 23.91 -22.92 16.99
N VAL A 21 23.78 -21.88 16.16
CA VAL A 21 23.48 -22.01 14.72
C VAL A 21 24.79 -22.54 14.05
N PRO A 22 24.74 -23.67 13.32
CA PRO A 22 25.92 -24.21 12.66
C PRO A 22 26.50 -23.23 11.65
N LYS A 23 27.83 -23.07 11.61
CA LYS A 23 28.56 -22.14 10.71
C LYS A 23 28.34 -22.40 9.20
N SER A 24 27.69 -23.48 8.82
CA SER A 24 27.40 -23.85 7.44
C SER A 24 26.14 -23.17 6.86
N ALA A 25 25.33 -22.47 7.66
CA ALA A 25 24.11 -21.80 7.21
C ALA A 25 24.36 -20.45 6.50
N HIS A 26 25.62 -20.02 6.33
CA HIS A 26 25.95 -18.70 5.79
C HIS A 26 26.26 -18.67 4.29
N ALA A 27 26.12 -19.80 3.58
CA ALA A 27 26.63 -19.92 2.20
C ALA A 27 25.65 -19.50 1.09
N ASN A 28 24.36 -19.23 1.37
CA ASN A 28 23.36 -18.89 0.33
C ASN A 28 22.39 -17.78 0.75
N LEU A 29 22.91 -16.59 1.05
CA LEU A 29 22.10 -15.38 1.30
C LEU A 29 21.59 -14.68 0.01
N THR A 30 21.58 -15.38 -1.13
CA THR A 30 21.00 -14.87 -2.38
C THR A 30 19.50 -15.18 -2.52
N SER A 31 19.00 -16.11 -1.72
CA SER A 31 17.55 -16.41 -1.69
C SER A 31 16.88 -15.66 -0.54
N PRO A 32 15.64 -15.16 -0.73
CA PRO A 32 14.84 -14.61 0.36
C PRO A 32 14.71 -15.63 1.50
N LEU A 33 14.72 -15.14 2.76
CA LEU A 33 14.52 -16.00 3.94
C LEU A 33 13.15 -16.68 3.96
N TYR A 34 12.19 -16.03 3.30
CA TYR A 34 10.81 -16.49 3.20
C TYR A 34 10.42 -16.69 1.72
N PRO A 35 9.53 -17.64 1.44
CA PRO A 35 9.02 -17.80 0.08
C PRO A 35 8.30 -16.52 -0.36
N PRO A 36 8.30 -16.22 -1.67
CA PRO A 36 7.53 -15.11 -2.21
C PRO A 36 6.05 -15.27 -1.89
N VAL A 37 5.35 -14.14 -1.72
CA VAL A 37 3.91 -14.13 -1.49
C VAL A 37 3.20 -14.86 -2.62
N ASN A 38 2.24 -15.71 -2.26
CA ASN A 38 1.45 -16.45 -3.23
C ASN A 38 0.42 -15.52 -3.91
N LEU A 39 0.65 -15.20 -5.15
CA LEU A 39 -0.26 -14.40 -5.98
C LEU A 39 -1.06 -15.27 -6.97
N SER A 40 -1.14 -16.60 -6.75
CA SER A 40 -1.83 -17.53 -7.67
C SER A 40 -3.31 -17.19 -7.90
N ALA A 41 -3.95 -16.44 -6.97
CA ALA A 41 -5.29 -15.94 -7.19
C ALA A 41 -5.42 -15.02 -8.43
N PHE A 42 -4.29 -14.48 -8.93
CA PHE A 42 -4.23 -13.67 -10.14
C PHE A 42 -3.82 -14.47 -11.39
N ASP A 43 -3.51 -15.76 -11.24
CA ASP A 43 -3.16 -16.66 -12.36
C ASP A 43 -4.40 -17.27 -13.03
N VAL A 44 -5.60 -16.85 -12.63
CA VAL A 44 -6.85 -17.33 -13.23
C VAL A 44 -6.89 -16.94 -14.70
N PRO A 45 -7.16 -17.89 -15.62
CA PRO A 45 -7.28 -17.59 -17.05
C PRO A 45 -8.43 -16.60 -17.26
N LEU A 46 -8.10 -15.41 -17.78
CA LEU A 46 -9.07 -14.41 -18.21
C LEU A 46 -9.20 -14.46 -19.73
N HIS A 47 -10.33 -14.01 -20.23
CA HIS A 47 -10.45 -13.72 -21.64
C HIS A 47 -9.38 -12.70 -22.03
N LYS A 48 -8.75 -12.91 -23.20
CA LYS A 48 -7.68 -12.03 -23.67
C LYS A 48 -8.18 -10.58 -23.76
N GLY A 49 -7.57 -9.71 -22.97
CA GLY A 49 -7.92 -8.28 -22.94
C GLY A 49 -8.73 -7.82 -21.73
N ASP A 50 -9.31 -8.71 -20.93
CA ASP A 50 -10.04 -8.30 -19.76
C ASP A 50 -9.11 -8.06 -18.56
N PRO A 51 -9.15 -6.88 -17.89
CA PRO A 51 -8.39 -6.66 -16.67
C PRO A 51 -8.98 -7.49 -15.54
N PHE A 52 -8.11 -8.14 -14.78
CA PHE A 52 -8.52 -8.83 -13.56
C PHE A 52 -8.25 -7.94 -12.36
N VAL A 53 -9.28 -7.27 -11.88
CA VAL A 53 -9.22 -6.45 -10.67
C VAL A 53 -10.05 -7.12 -9.58
N ARG A 54 -9.43 -7.37 -8.42
CA ARG A 54 -10.11 -7.82 -7.20
C ARG A 54 -10.32 -6.65 -6.26
N ALA A 55 -11.52 -6.50 -5.73
CA ALA A 55 -11.82 -5.43 -4.80
C ALA A 55 -11.36 -5.78 -3.38
N GLY A 56 -10.57 -4.89 -2.81
CA GLY A 56 -10.31 -4.80 -1.38
C GLY A 56 -10.82 -3.47 -0.84
N CYS A 57 -10.75 -3.30 0.49
CA CYS A 57 -11.12 -2.05 1.15
C CYS A 57 -10.05 -1.64 2.16
N SER A 58 -9.78 -0.34 2.24
CA SER A 58 -8.92 0.26 3.28
C SER A 58 -9.72 0.44 4.57
N ALA A 59 -9.13 0.03 5.70
CA ALA A 59 -9.73 0.18 7.02
C ALA A 59 -9.71 1.63 7.54
N ILE A 60 -9.21 2.60 6.76
CA ILE A 60 -9.01 3.98 7.23
C ILE A 60 -10.31 4.66 7.64
N THR A 61 -11.42 4.36 6.97
CA THR A 61 -12.73 4.97 7.25
C THR A 61 -13.23 4.64 8.67
N TRP A 62 -12.78 3.52 9.25
CA TRP A 62 -13.12 3.11 10.63
C TRP A 62 -12.14 3.66 11.68
N SER A 63 -11.25 4.60 11.28
CA SER A 63 -10.21 5.17 12.14
C SER A 63 -9.32 4.07 12.76
N ASP A 64 -9.29 3.96 14.09
CA ASP A 64 -8.47 2.98 14.79
C ASP A 64 -9.29 1.79 15.31
N ASN A 65 -10.36 1.38 14.62
CA ASN A 65 -11.17 0.22 14.98
C ASN A 65 -11.00 -0.92 13.95
N ALA A 66 -9.83 -1.56 13.97
CA ALA A 66 -9.47 -2.60 13.02
C ALA A 66 -10.45 -3.79 13.05
N LYS A 67 -10.94 -4.20 14.24
CA LYS A 67 -11.87 -5.33 14.36
C LYS A 67 -13.23 -5.03 13.71
N GLN A 68 -13.77 -3.82 13.94
CA GLN A 68 -15.01 -3.40 13.29
C GLN A 68 -14.84 -3.29 11.78
N ALA A 69 -13.70 -2.74 11.32
CA ALA A 69 -13.39 -2.68 9.88
C ALA A 69 -13.38 -4.07 9.24
N ILE A 70 -12.74 -5.06 9.87
CA ILE A 70 -12.68 -6.44 9.37
C ILE A 70 -14.10 -7.01 9.22
N GLN A 71 -14.95 -6.87 10.26
CA GLN A 71 -16.31 -7.37 10.23
C GLN A 71 -17.17 -6.72 9.15
N ASP A 72 -17.12 -5.39 9.05
CA ASP A 72 -17.95 -4.64 8.11
C ASP A 72 -17.51 -4.87 6.66
N ILE A 73 -16.20 -4.82 6.39
CA ILE A 73 -15.62 -5.05 5.06
C ILE A 73 -15.94 -6.45 4.55
N ALA A 74 -15.85 -7.47 5.41
CA ALA A 74 -16.25 -8.84 5.07
C ALA A 74 -17.74 -8.95 4.79
N ALA A 75 -18.58 -8.34 5.63
CA ALA A 75 -20.03 -8.37 5.48
C ALA A 75 -20.52 -7.68 4.19
N ASP A 76 -19.77 -6.67 3.70
CA ASP A 76 -20.06 -6.02 2.43
C ASP A 76 -19.61 -6.86 1.21
N GLY A 77 -18.82 -7.90 1.46
CA GLY A 77 -18.37 -8.83 0.43
C GLY A 77 -17.10 -8.41 -0.32
N PHE A 78 -16.25 -7.60 0.27
CA PHE A 78 -14.90 -7.38 -0.25
C PHE A 78 -14.05 -8.66 -0.13
N ALA A 79 -13.15 -8.88 -1.10
CA ALA A 79 -12.26 -10.04 -1.07
C ALA A 79 -10.98 -9.81 -0.24
N GLY A 80 -10.63 -8.56 0.03
CA GLY A 80 -9.40 -8.23 0.72
C GLY A 80 -9.50 -6.96 1.56
N ILE A 81 -8.51 -6.78 2.41
CA ILE A 81 -8.43 -5.64 3.32
C ILE A 81 -7.01 -5.05 3.32
N GLN A 82 -6.93 -3.73 3.35
CA GLN A 82 -5.73 -3.01 3.72
C GLN A 82 -5.89 -2.46 5.13
N LEU A 83 -4.98 -2.84 6.01
CA LEU A 83 -4.95 -2.40 7.40
C LEU A 83 -3.95 -1.26 7.59
N ARG A 84 -4.01 -0.59 8.75
CA ARG A 84 -3.15 0.52 9.13
C ARG A 84 -2.18 0.11 10.23
N ALA A 85 -1.05 0.82 10.35
CA ALA A 85 -0.05 0.57 11.40
C ALA A 85 -0.61 0.41 12.82
N PRO A 86 -1.62 1.19 13.29
CA PRO A 86 -2.21 0.99 14.61
C PRO A 86 -2.82 -0.40 14.85
N THR A 87 -3.11 -1.16 13.79
CA THR A 87 -3.60 -2.55 13.92
C THR A 87 -2.59 -3.43 14.65
N VAL A 88 -1.29 -3.17 14.49
CA VAL A 88 -0.21 -3.95 15.14
C VAL A 88 -0.30 -3.84 16.67
N GLU A 89 -0.73 -2.69 17.19
CA GLU A 89 -0.94 -2.48 18.63
C GLU A 89 -2.29 -3.04 19.10
N GLN A 90 -3.34 -2.96 18.26
CA GLN A 90 -4.68 -3.42 18.58
C GLN A 90 -4.82 -4.95 18.59
N ILE A 91 -4.04 -5.62 17.73
CA ILE A 91 -3.99 -7.08 17.59
C ILE A 91 -2.51 -7.47 17.55
N PRO A 92 -1.81 -7.50 18.70
CA PRO A 92 -0.35 -7.68 18.72
C PRO A 92 0.13 -9.04 18.24
N ASP A 93 -0.71 -10.07 18.33
CA ASP A 93 -0.42 -11.40 17.81
C ASP A 93 -0.79 -11.49 16.32
N PRO A 94 0.19 -11.59 15.41
CA PRO A 94 -0.08 -11.69 13.97
C PRO A 94 -0.86 -12.96 13.60
N HIS A 95 -0.71 -14.04 14.35
CA HIS A 95 -1.46 -15.26 14.09
C HIS A 95 -2.94 -15.09 14.47
N ALA A 96 -3.24 -14.35 15.54
CA ALA A 96 -4.62 -14.00 15.87
C ALA A 96 -5.26 -13.11 14.80
N LEU A 97 -4.52 -12.19 14.19
CA LEU A 97 -5.00 -11.41 13.04
C LEU A 97 -5.25 -12.32 11.83
N ARG A 98 -4.31 -13.21 11.50
CA ARG A 98 -4.47 -14.16 10.39
C ARG A 98 -5.72 -15.01 10.55
N ASP A 99 -5.93 -15.56 11.74
CA ASP A 99 -7.08 -16.44 12.02
C ASP A 99 -8.40 -15.65 11.95
N LEU A 100 -8.42 -14.40 12.46
CA LEU A 100 -9.58 -13.51 12.35
C LEU A 100 -9.90 -13.16 10.88
N LEU A 101 -8.90 -12.87 10.06
CA LEU A 101 -9.10 -12.60 8.63
C LEU A 101 -9.59 -13.84 7.88
N ALA A 102 -9.07 -15.02 8.22
CA ALA A 102 -9.51 -16.30 7.65
C ALA A 102 -10.97 -16.62 8.01
N GLU A 103 -11.40 -16.38 9.26
CA GLU A 103 -12.78 -16.51 9.70
C GLU A 103 -13.74 -15.67 8.85
N HIS A 104 -13.29 -14.49 8.45
CA HIS A 104 -14.04 -13.55 7.63
C HIS A 104 -13.80 -13.69 6.11
N ASN A 105 -13.02 -14.68 5.66
CA ASN A 105 -12.65 -14.91 4.26
C ASN A 105 -12.00 -13.68 3.59
N LEU A 106 -11.24 -12.87 4.33
CA LEU A 106 -10.53 -11.70 3.84
C LEU A 106 -9.06 -12.01 3.57
N THR A 107 -8.57 -11.61 2.40
CA THR A 107 -7.14 -11.57 2.12
C THR A 107 -6.50 -10.35 2.75
N PHE A 108 -5.43 -10.51 3.52
CA PHE A 108 -4.62 -9.40 3.99
C PHE A 108 -3.77 -8.85 2.85
N VAL A 109 -4.25 -7.80 2.17
CA VAL A 109 -3.58 -7.27 0.98
C VAL A 109 -2.35 -6.46 1.35
N ALA A 110 -2.50 -5.49 2.24
CA ALA A 110 -1.40 -4.61 2.62
C ALA A 110 -1.55 -4.04 4.03
N LEU A 111 -0.42 -3.67 4.64
CA LEU A 111 -0.37 -2.79 5.80
C LEU A 111 0.15 -1.42 5.38
N SER A 112 -0.60 -0.35 5.68
CA SER A 112 -0.11 1.03 5.61
C SER A 112 0.87 1.27 6.75
N SER A 113 2.17 1.25 6.44
CA SER A 113 3.27 1.26 7.42
C SER A 113 3.68 2.66 7.88
N GLY A 114 3.09 3.70 7.29
CA GLY A 114 3.42 5.09 7.59
C GLY A 114 4.36 5.72 6.58
N GLN A 115 5.15 6.70 7.01
CA GLN A 115 5.99 7.52 6.15
C GLN A 115 7.47 7.13 6.22
N ALA A 116 8.18 7.35 5.11
CA ALA A 116 9.64 7.35 5.07
C ALA A 116 10.15 8.79 4.97
N SER A 117 10.57 9.35 6.10
CA SER A 117 11.02 10.75 6.20
C SER A 117 12.39 10.97 5.55
N LEU A 118 12.57 12.15 4.98
CA LEU A 118 13.87 12.64 4.52
C LEU A 118 14.79 13.07 5.68
N ASP A 119 14.26 13.19 6.92
CA ASP A 119 15.04 13.59 8.09
C ASP A 119 16.04 12.49 8.48
N PRO A 120 17.34 12.74 8.41
CA PRO A 120 18.37 11.76 8.74
C PRO A 120 18.36 11.34 10.22
N ALA A 121 17.80 12.18 11.12
CA ALA A 121 17.78 11.90 12.55
C ALA A 121 16.89 10.71 12.91
N ILE A 122 15.83 10.47 12.14
CA ILE A 122 14.86 9.40 12.39
C ILE A 122 14.92 8.26 11.38
N ARG A 123 15.79 8.34 10.36
CA ARG A 123 15.88 7.36 9.27
C ARG A 123 16.07 5.93 9.79
N ARG A 124 16.96 5.74 10.77
CA ARG A 124 17.23 4.42 11.32
C ARG A 124 16.01 3.84 12.05
N SER A 125 15.41 4.62 12.94
CA SER A 125 14.23 4.17 13.70
C SER A 125 13.02 3.90 12.81
N GLN A 126 12.85 4.66 11.74
CA GLN A 126 11.81 4.39 10.75
C GLN A 126 12.07 3.09 9.98
N LEU A 127 13.29 2.85 9.54
CA LEU A 127 13.64 1.58 8.90
C LEU A 127 13.35 0.38 9.81
N GLU A 128 13.72 0.47 11.10
CA GLU A 128 13.41 -0.55 12.10
C GLU A 128 11.90 -0.76 12.26
N THR A 129 11.12 0.32 12.28
CA THR A 129 9.64 0.27 12.32
C THR A 129 9.08 -0.47 11.11
N HIS A 130 9.53 -0.13 9.90
CA HIS A 130 9.04 -0.79 8.67
C HIS A 130 9.43 -2.27 8.60
N ILE A 131 10.62 -2.65 9.11
CA ILE A 131 11.03 -4.04 9.24
C ILE A 131 10.14 -4.80 10.22
N ASN A 132 9.81 -4.21 11.37
CA ASN A 132 8.92 -4.83 12.36
C ASN A 132 7.51 -5.01 11.80
N HIS A 133 7.00 -4.01 11.07
CA HIS A 133 5.72 -4.11 10.38
C HIS A 133 5.75 -5.21 9.29
N ALA A 134 6.84 -5.33 8.54
CA ALA A 134 7.00 -6.37 7.54
C ALA A 134 7.00 -7.77 8.15
N HIS A 135 7.70 -7.96 9.26
CA HIS A 135 7.66 -9.22 10.00
C HIS A 135 6.23 -9.55 10.44
N TYR A 136 5.51 -8.58 11.03
CA TYR A 136 4.12 -8.76 11.44
C TYR A 136 3.21 -9.13 10.25
N VAL A 137 3.34 -8.42 9.12
CA VAL A 137 2.56 -8.69 7.90
C VAL A 137 2.83 -10.10 7.37
N HIS A 138 4.11 -10.51 7.35
CA HIS A 138 4.51 -11.85 6.94
C HIS A 138 3.84 -12.93 7.79
N GLU A 139 3.96 -12.83 9.12
CA GLU A 139 3.38 -13.81 10.07
C GLU A 139 1.84 -13.83 10.02
N ALA A 140 1.22 -12.69 9.74
CA ALA A 140 -0.23 -12.59 9.53
C ALA A 140 -0.70 -13.03 8.13
N GLY A 141 0.23 -13.42 7.23
CA GLY A 141 -0.11 -13.89 5.88
C GLY A 141 -0.44 -12.77 4.89
N GLY A 142 0.01 -11.54 5.13
CA GLY A 142 -0.19 -10.40 4.25
C GLY A 142 0.71 -10.41 3.03
N GLN A 143 0.36 -9.61 2.02
CA GLN A 143 1.02 -9.62 0.71
C GLN A 143 1.99 -8.45 0.51
N TYR A 144 1.63 -7.24 0.98
CA TYR A 144 2.37 -6.01 0.67
C TYR A 144 2.56 -5.14 1.92
N LEU A 145 3.60 -4.32 1.85
CA LEU A 145 3.75 -3.17 2.74
C LEU A 145 3.55 -1.90 1.91
N GLN A 146 2.68 -1.01 2.36
CA GLN A 146 2.46 0.30 1.76
C GLN A 146 3.23 1.36 2.55
N ILE A 147 3.83 2.31 1.83
CA ILE A 147 4.61 3.39 2.42
C ILE A 147 4.32 4.72 1.76
N LEU A 148 4.28 5.79 2.56
CA LEU A 148 4.16 7.17 2.11
C LEU A 148 5.54 7.83 1.99
N ALA A 149 5.67 8.75 1.04
CA ALA A 149 6.82 9.64 1.02
C ALA A 149 6.79 10.60 2.21
N SER A 150 7.93 11.25 2.48
CA SER A 150 8.04 12.27 3.54
C SER A 150 6.93 13.31 3.42
N SER A 151 6.40 13.76 4.56
CA SER A 151 5.41 14.84 4.60
C SER A 151 5.96 16.12 4.00
N ALA A 152 5.08 16.88 3.36
CA ALA A 152 5.38 18.16 2.75
C ALA A 152 4.34 19.22 3.14
N LYS A 153 4.77 20.47 3.24
CA LYS A 153 3.82 21.58 3.29
C LYS A 153 3.19 21.79 1.91
N PRO A 154 1.95 22.30 1.82
CA PRO A 154 1.22 22.43 0.56
C PRO A 154 1.97 23.19 -0.56
N THR A 155 2.82 24.13 -0.20
CA THR A 155 3.59 24.97 -1.14
C THR A 155 5.08 24.59 -1.21
N GLN A 156 5.47 23.48 -0.58
CA GLN A 156 6.87 23.06 -0.54
C GLN A 156 7.28 22.46 -1.89
N THR A 157 8.40 22.92 -2.41
CA THR A 157 9.07 22.33 -3.58
C THR A 157 10.25 21.51 -3.12
N PHE A 158 10.57 20.47 -3.88
CA PHE A 158 11.69 19.56 -3.58
C PHE A 158 12.76 19.66 -4.66
N THR A 159 14.01 19.65 -4.23
CA THR A 159 15.15 19.58 -5.13
C THR A 159 15.28 18.19 -5.75
N PRO A 160 15.94 18.05 -6.91
CA PRO A 160 16.25 16.73 -7.48
C PRO A 160 17.01 15.82 -6.50
N ALA A 161 17.87 16.38 -5.64
CA ALA A 161 18.60 15.62 -4.63
C ALA A 161 17.70 15.03 -3.55
N GLU A 162 16.66 15.75 -3.11
CA GLU A 162 15.68 15.26 -2.14
C GLU A 162 14.78 14.17 -2.75
N LEU A 163 14.37 14.34 -4.01
CA LEU A 163 13.58 13.33 -4.73
C LEU A 163 14.39 12.04 -4.93
N LYS A 164 15.67 12.17 -5.29
CA LYS A 164 16.59 11.05 -5.37
C LYS A 164 16.77 10.35 -4.02
N LEU A 165 17.01 11.11 -2.96
CA LEU A 165 17.13 10.56 -1.60
C LEU A 165 15.85 9.79 -1.19
N GLN A 166 14.66 10.30 -1.55
CA GLN A 166 13.40 9.58 -1.28
C GLN A 166 13.36 8.22 -2.00
N GLY A 167 13.76 8.15 -3.25
CA GLY A 167 13.87 6.90 -4.02
C GLY A 167 14.89 5.92 -3.43
N GLU A 168 16.04 6.43 -2.96
CA GLU A 168 17.07 5.62 -2.28
C GLU A 168 16.56 5.05 -0.95
N ILE A 169 15.85 5.86 -0.15
CA ILE A 169 15.25 5.42 1.12
C ILE A 169 14.22 4.32 0.86
N PHE A 170 13.35 4.48 -0.11
CA PHE A 170 12.37 3.47 -0.48
C PHE A 170 13.03 2.18 -0.96
N THR A 171 14.10 2.29 -1.74
CA THR A 171 14.90 1.13 -2.17
C THR A 171 15.50 0.39 -0.98
N GLU A 172 16.03 1.12 0.01
CA GLU A 172 16.60 0.54 1.24
C GLU A 172 15.53 -0.23 2.03
N ILE A 173 14.36 0.37 2.23
CA ILE A 173 13.23 -0.28 2.92
C ILE A 173 12.76 -1.49 2.11
N GLY A 174 12.56 -1.36 0.79
CA GLY A 174 12.13 -2.47 -0.06
C GLY A 174 13.09 -3.66 -0.03
N LYS A 175 14.41 -3.41 -0.01
CA LYS A 175 15.43 -4.45 0.17
C LYS A 175 15.30 -5.15 1.52
N ALA A 176 15.08 -4.38 2.58
CA ALA A 176 14.99 -4.94 3.94
C ALA A 176 13.74 -5.83 4.11
N ILE A 177 12.60 -5.44 3.51
CA ILE A 177 11.36 -6.23 3.63
C ILE A 177 11.28 -7.40 2.65
N ALA A 178 12.09 -7.40 1.58
CA ALA A 178 12.13 -8.50 0.62
C ALA A 178 12.54 -9.83 1.25
N ASP A 179 13.32 -9.78 2.33
CA ASP A 179 13.71 -10.96 3.10
C ASP A 179 12.50 -11.68 3.76
N PHE A 180 11.38 -10.97 3.94
CA PHE A 180 10.10 -11.51 4.40
C PHE A 180 9.17 -11.96 3.25
N GLY A 181 9.63 -11.90 2.00
CA GLY A 181 8.83 -12.23 0.82
C GLY A 181 7.81 -11.17 0.43
N LEU A 182 7.85 -9.98 1.05
CA LEU A 182 6.91 -8.89 0.79
C LEU A 182 7.42 -7.96 -0.32
N LYS A 183 6.47 -7.27 -0.96
CA LYS A 183 6.76 -6.17 -1.88
C LYS A 183 6.35 -4.84 -1.25
N LEU A 184 7.14 -3.79 -1.58
CA LEU A 184 6.88 -2.43 -1.14
C LEU A 184 6.12 -1.66 -2.20
N GLY A 185 4.95 -1.09 -1.83
CA GLY A 185 4.18 -0.13 -2.61
C GLY A 185 4.39 1.30 -2.11
N PHE A 186 4.88 2.19 -2.98
CA PHE A 186 4.90 3.62 -2.74
C PHE A 186 3.53 4.22 -3.06
N HIS A 187 2.89 4.80 -2.06
CA HIS A 187 1.61 5.48 -2.19
C HIS A 187 1.81 6.98 -2.47
N ASN A 188 1.40 7.44 -3.64
CA ASN A 188 1.39 8.87 -3.97
C ASN A 188 0.27 9.56 -3.18
N HIS A 189 0.64 10.59 -2.40
CA HIS A 189 -0.29 11.20 -1.45
C HIS A 189 -0.18 12.72 -1.45
N MET A 190 -1.33 13.40 -1.30
CA MET A 190 -1.37 14.84 -1.05
C MET A 190 -0.57 15.20 0.20
N ASN A 191 0.01 16.40 0.21
CA ASN A 191 0.85 16.90 1.32
C ASN A 191 2.07 16.00 1.62
N SER A 192 2.62 15.35 0.61
CA SER A 192 3.87 14.59 0.67
C SER A 192 4.81 14.95 -0.47
N VAL A 193 6.06 14.50 -0.37
CA VAL A 193 7.04 14.61 -1.46
C VAL A 193 6.52 13.99 -2.76
N GLY A 194 5.69 12.95 -2.65
CA GLY A 194 5.10 12.24 -3.79
C GLY A 194 3.79 12.82 -4.32
N GLN A 195 3.42 14.07 -3.95
CA GLN A 195 2.16 14.67 -4.41
C GLN A 195 2.15 15.00 -5.91
N PRO A 196 3.10 15.79 -6.47
CA PRO A 196 3.03 16.15 -7.88
C PRO A 196 3.49 14.99 -8.78
N PRO A 197 2.87 14.80 -9.96
CA PRO A 197 3.24 13.73 -10.89
C PRO A 197 4.72 13.68 -11.24
N GLY A 198 5.38 14.84 -11.40
CA GLY A 198 6.82 14.91 -11.67
C GLY A 198 7.69 14.40 -10.53
N ALA A 199 7.24 14.52 -9.27
CA ALA A 199 7.95 13.93 -8.14
C ALA A 199 7.75 12.41 -8.07
N VAL A 200 6.55 11.91 -8.40
CA VAL A 200 6.32 10.46 -8.54
C VAL A 200 7.27 9.87 -9.59
N ASP A 201 7.39 10.53 -10.75
CA ASP A 201 8.34 10.13 -11.79
C ASP A 201 9.78 10.08 -11.29
N ALA A 202 10.23 11.14 -10.65
CA ALA A 202 11.60 11.24 -10.18
C ALA A 202 11.91 10.17 -9.12
N ILE A 203 11.03 9.97 -8.14
CA ILE A 203 11.18 8.95 -7.11
C ILE A 203 11.25 7.54 -7.73
N LEU A 204 10.36 7.22 -8.67
CA LEU A 204 10.37 5.92 -9.33
C LEU A 204 11.61 5.71 -10.21
N ASN A 205 12.11 6.74 -10.88
CA ASN A 205 13.32 6.67 -11.70
C ASN A 205 14.58 6.50 -10.87
N GLU A 206 14.64 7.09 -9.68
CA GLU A 206 15.78 7.04 -8.76
C GLU A 206 15.72 5.84 -7.79
N SER A 207 14.69 5.01 -7.90
CA SER A 207 14.52 3.80 -7.10
C SER A 207 14.83 2.53 -7.90
N ASP A 208 15.25 1.48 -7.19
CA ASP A 208 15.42 0.15 -7.78
C ASP A 208 14.04 -0.50 -8.05
N PRO A 209 13.69 -0.79 -9.32
CA PRO A 209 12.39 -1.37 -9.68
C PRO A 209 12.16 -2.80 -9.15
N THR A 210 13.20 -3.46 -8.68
CA THR A 210 13.10 -4.77 -8.03
C THR A 210 12.47 -4.66 -6.64
N TYR A 211 12.72 -3.56 -5.94
CA TYR A 211 12.38 -3.39 -4.53
C TYR A 211 11.28 -2.35 -4.27
N LEU A 212 11.09 -1.39 -5.18
CA LEU A 212 10.03 -0.41 -5.09
C LEU A 212 9.04 -0.54 -6.24
N HIS A 213 7.78 -0.59 -5.90
CA HIS A 213 6.64 -0.56 -6.82
C HIS A 213 5.77 0.66 -6.50
N LEU A 214 4.82 0.98 -7.38
CA LEU A 214 3.84 2.04 -7.16
C LEU A 214 2.53 1.43 -6.66
N GLU A 215 2.02 1.96 -5.57
CA GLU A 215 0.61 1.92 -5.26
C GLU A 215 -0.01 3.21 -5.76
N LEU A 216 -0.69 3.15 -6.90
CA LEU A 216 -1.27 4.34 -7.50
C LEU A 216 -2.62 4.66 -6.87
N ASP A 217 -2.69 5.75 -6.11
CA ASP A 217 -3.97 6.35 -5.73
C ASP A 217 -4.44 7.31 -6.82
N VAL A 218 -5.58 6.99 -7.44
CA VAL A 218 -6.11 7.73 -8.58
C VAL A 218 -6.58 9.12 -8.20
N ALA A 219 -7.16 9.30 -7.00
CA ALA A 219 -7.68 10.59 -6.57
C ALA A 219 -6.58 11.52 -6.06
N HIS A 220 -5.62 11.01 -5.29
CA HIS A 220 -4.44 11.78 -4.90
C HIS A 220 -3.63 12.22 -6.12
N TYR A 221 -3.48 11.35 -7.13
CA TYR A 221 -2.78 11.70 -8.36
C TYR A 221 -3.49 12.79 -9.15
N LEU A 222 -4.84 12.68 -9.27
CA LEU A 222 -5.67 13.71 -9.89
C LEU A 222 -5.58 15.02 -9.13
N GLN A 223 -5.67 14.97 -7.80
CA GLN A 223 -5.62 16.13 -6.92
C GLN A 223 -4.24 16.81 -6.95
N GLY A 224 -3.17 16.04 -7.16
CA GLY A 224 -1.81 16.53 -7.40
C GLY A 224 -1.60 17.13 -8.81
N GLY A 225 -2.63 17.17 -9.65
CA GLY A 225 -2.59 17.76 -11.00
C GLY A 225 -2.27 16.79 -12.12
N GLY A 226 -2.32 15.46 -11.86
CA GLY A 226 -2.06 14.43 -12.85
C GLY A 226 -3.32 13.86 -13.50
N ASP A 227 -3.14 13.05 -14.52
CA ASP A 227 -4.15 12.22 -15.17
C ASP A 227 -3.94 10.75 -14.76
N PRO A 228 -4.84 10.16 -13.96
CA PRO A 228 -4.72 8.78 -13.50
C PRO A 228 -4.69 7.75 -14.63
N ALA A 229 -5.48 7.94 -15.69
CA ALA A 229 -5.49 7.03 -16.83
C ALA A 229 -4.17 7.06 -17.61
N ALA A 230 -3.58 8.25 -17.77
CA ALA A 230 -2.23 8.39 -18.35
C ALA A 230 -1.17 7.76 -17.44
N ALA A 231 -1.29 7.93 -16.11
CA ALA A 231 -0.40 7.31 -15.14
C ALA A 231 -0.41 5.78 -15.22
N ILE A 232 -1.59 5.15 -15.31
CA ILE A 232 -1.73 3.70 -15.46
C ILE A 232 -0.99 3.22 -16.72
N ARG A 233 -1.17 3.90 -17.86
CA ARG A 233 -0.47 3.55 -19.10
C ARG A 233 1.04 3.75 -18.99
N LYS A 234 1.48 4.79 -18.30
CA LYS A 234 2.89 5.15 -18.13
C LYS A 234 3.62 4.20 -17.21
N TYR A 235 3.07 3.96 -16.03
CA TYR A 235 3.76 3.16 -15.01
C TYR A 235 3.58 1.66 -15.19
N GLY A 236 2.47 1.23 -15.79
CA GLY A 236 2.26 -0.15 -16.23
C GLY A 236 2.63 -1.18 -15.16
N ARG A 237 3.66 -2.00 -15.44
CA ARG A 237 4.12 -3.07 -14.54
C ARG A 237 4.75 -2.61 -13.23
N ARG A 238 5.01 -1.30 -13.06
CA ARG A 238 5.46 -0.74 -11.78
C ARG A 238 4.31 -0.61 -10.79
N ILE A 239 3.04 -0.65 -11.25
CA ILE A 239 1.86 -0.60 -10.39
C ILE A 239 1.68 -1.98 -9.75
N LEU A 240 1.79 -2.03 -8.42
CA LEU A 240 1.63 -3.23 -7.62
C LEU A 240 0.16 -3.49 -7.29
N PHE A 241 -0.52 -2.47 -6.82
CA PHE A 241 -1.96 -2.40 -6.56
C PHE A 241 -2.39 -0.93 -6.59
N MET A 242 -3.68 -0.66 -6.46
CA MET A 242 -4.22 0.69 -6.62
C MET A 242 -5.15 1.05 -5.48
N HIS A 243 -5.21 2.34 -5.14
CA HIS A 243 -6.35 2.89 -4.43
C HIS A 243 -7.36 3.45 -5.43
N PHE A 244 -8.57 2.93 -5.34
CA PHE A 244 -9.75 3.53 -5.95
C PHE A 244 -10.38 4.47 -4.93
N LYS A 245 -10.18 5.74 -5.16
CA LYS A 245 -10.59 6.84 -4.32
C LYS A 245 -11.18 7.93 -5.20
N ASP A 246 -12.10 8.73 -4.69
CA ASP A 246 -12.69 9.81 -5.45
C ASP A 246 -12.64 11.13 -4.68
N VAL A 247 -12.72 12.24 -5.42
CA VAL A 247 -12.53 13.57 -4.86
C VAL A 247 -13.45 14.57 -5.56
N ARG A 248 -14.14 15.42 -4.81
CA ARG A 248 -14.90 16.56 -5.31
C ARG A 248 -14.23 17.88 -4.92
N GLY A 249 -14.60 18.96 -5.60
CA GLY A 249 -13.99 20.27 -5.38
C GLY A 249 -12.83 20.58 -6.33
N PRO A 250 -12.12 21.70 -6.13
CA PRO A 250 -11.04 22.14 -7.01
C PRO A 250 -9.78 21.26 -6.90
N VAL A 251 -8.95 21.28 -7.95
CA VAL A 251 -7.59 20.73 -7.91
C VAL A 251 -6.72 21.58 -7.00
N GLY A 252 -5.83 20.94 -6.23
CA GLY A 252 -4.92 21.60 -5.32
C GLY A 252 -5.09 21.18 -3.86
N ASN A 253 -4.53 21.96 -2.95
CA ASN A 253 -4.40 21.55 -1.54
C ASN A 253 -5.56 22.01 -0.63
N GLU A 254 -6.50 22.77 -1.15
CA GLU A 254 -7.61 23.36 -0.38
C GLU A 254 -8.95 23.24 -1.10
N GLY A 255 -10.03 23.25 -0.36
CA GLY A 255 -11.41 23.29 -0.87
C GLY A 255 -11.89 22.00 -1.53
N TYR A 256 -11.18 20.89 -1.38
CA TYR A 256 -11.58 19.58 -1.85
C TYR A 256 -12.08 18.68 -0.73
N GLU A 257 -12.79 17.64 -1.09
CA GLU A 257 -13.29 16.63 -0.16
C GLU A 257 -13.22 15.25 -0.80
N TRP A 258 -12.78 14.25 -0.03
CA TRP A 258 -12.86 12.85 -0.44
C TRP A 258 -14.29 12.37 -0.32
N VAL A 259 -14.76 11.63 -1.33
CA VAL A 259 -16.14 11.16 -1.42
C VAL A 259 -16.16 9.69 -1.89
N GLU A 260 -17.33 9.06 -1.78
CA GLU A 260 -17.55 7.73 -2.32
C GLU A 260 -17.32 7.71 -3.83
N LEU A 261 -16.92 6.55 -4.35
CA LEU A 261 -16.66 6.41 -5.79
C LEU A 261 -17.87 6.80 -6.64
N GLY A 262 -17.62 7.59 -7.67
CA GLY A 262 -18.64 8.10 -8.58
C GLY A 262 -19.33 9.39 -8.14
N HIS A 263 -19.00 9.92 -6.96
CA HIS A 263 -19.51 11.19 -6.45
C HIS A 263 -18.53 12.35 -6.61
N GLY A 264 -17.35 12.07 -7.13
CA GLY A 264 -16.30 13.04 -7.38
C GLY A 264 -16.03 13.29 -8.86
N ARG A 265 -14.78 13.57 -9.19
CA ARG A 265 -14.34 13.95 -10.54
C ARG A 265 -13.25 13.04 -11.12
N VAL A 266 -12.96 11.91 -10.47
CA VAL A 266 -12.08 10.89 -11.05
C VAL A 266 -12.79 10.27 -12.26
N ASP A 267 -12.13 10.29 -13.42
CA ASP A 267 -12.60 9.61 -14.63
C ASP A 267 -12.43 8.10 -14.52
N PHE A 268 -13.31 7.42 -13.77
CA PHE A 268 -13.29 5.97 -13.65
C PHE A 268 -13.43 5.24 -14.99
N PRO A 269 -14.29 5.66 -15.95
CA PRO A 269 -14.30 5.09 -17.30
C PRO A 269 -12.90 5.11 -17.93
N GLY A 270 -12.19 6.25 -17.88
CA GLY A 270 -10.82 6.37 -18.39
C GLY A 270 -9.81 5.50 -17.63
N VAL A 271 -9.93 5.42 -16.30
CA VAL A 271 -9.12 4.55 -15.44
C VAL A 271 -9.29 3.09 -15.86
N PHE A 272 -10.52 2.57 -15.95
CA PHE A 272 -10.78 1.18 -16.33
C PHE A 272 -10.39 0.88 -17.78
N ALA A 273 -10.56 1.84 -18.71
CA ALA A 273 -10.05 1.69 -20.07
C ALA A 273 -8.51 1.59 -20.11
N ALA A 274 -7.80 2.31 -19.23
CA ALA A 274 -6.35 2.22 -19.11
C ALA A 274 -5.90 0.88 -18.48
N LEU A 275 -6.61 0.40 -17.46
CA LEU A 275 -6.37 -0.92 -16.86
C LEU A 275 -6.54 -2.03 -17.90
N HIS A 276 -7.58 -1.94 -18.71
CA HIS A 276 -7.83 -2.84 -19.84
C HIS A 276 -6.66 -2.85 -20.85
N ALA A 277 -6.26 -1.65 -21.28
CA ALA A 277 -5.21 -1.49 -22.28
C ALA A 277 -3.84 -1.99 -21.80
N THR A 278 -3.59 -1.97 -20.49
CA THR A 278 -2.32 -2.44 -19.88
C THR A 278 -2.37 -3.87 -19.39
N ASN A 279 -3.50 -4.57 -19.52
CA ASN A 279 -3.73 -5.90 -18.93
C ASN A 279 -3.37 -5.93 -17.44
N PHE A 280 -3.77 -4.91 -16.70
CA PHE A 280 -3.54 -4.85 -15.26
C PHE A 280 -4.21 -6.04 -14.58
N ARG A 281 -3.47 -6.67 -13.66
CA ARG A 281 -3.97 -7.73 -12.79
C ARG A 281 -3.53 -7.43 -11.37
N GLY A 282 -4.47 -7.25 -10.46
CA GLY A 282 -4.12 -6.91 -9.09
C GLY A 282 -5.30 -6.43 -8.25
N TRP A 283 -4.96 -5.87 -7.12
CA TRP A 283 -5.94 -5.33 -6.18
C TRP A 283 -6.29 -3.88 -6.53
N GLY A 284 -7.59 -3.58 -6.48
CA GLY A 284 -8.12 -2.23 -6.39
C GLY A 284 -8.75 -2.05 -5.01
N ILE A 285 -8.09 -1.26 -4.18
CA ILE A 285 -8.50 -1.01 -2.81
C ILE A 285 -9.40 0.22 -2.80
N VAL A 286 -10.67 0.05 -2.44
CA VAL A 286 -11.57 1.17 -2.17
C VAL A 286 -11.07 1.90 -0.93
N GLU A 287 -10.86 3.20 -1.06
CA GLU A 287 -10.44 4.03 0.07
C GLU A 287 -11.27 5.30 0.18
N LEU A 288 -11.82 5.52 1.38
CA LEU A 288 -12.47 6.75 1.80
C LEU A 288 -11.90 7.12 3.18
N ASP A 289 -11.19 8.24 3.30
CA ASP A 289 -10.53 8.63 4.55
C ASP A 289 -11.51 8.77 5.71
N ARG A 290 -12.70 9.29 5.39
CA ARG A 290 -13.81 9.47 6.32
C ARG A 290 -15.09 9.72 5.51
N VAL A 291 -16.21 9.41 6.10
CA VAL A 291 -17.52 9.82 5.55
C VAL A 291 -17.57 11.34 5.45
N PRO A 292 -18.01 11.91 4.31
CA PRO A 292 -18.10 13.35 4.11
C PRO A 292 -18.91 14.06 5.19
N ALA A 293 -18.51 15.28 5.53
CA ALA A 293 -19.20 16.08 6.54
C ALA A 293 -20.65 16.39 6.12
N GLY A 294 -21.59 16.12 7.04
CA GLY A 294 -23.02 16.33 6.79
C GLY A 294 -23.75 15.15 6.16
N GLU A 295 -23.05 14.09 5.78
CA GLU A 295 -23.67 12.84 5.36
C GLU A 295 -24.00 11.94 6.60
N THR A 296 -25.06 11.14 6.47
CA THR A 296 -25.56 10.29 7.55
C THR A 296 -25.13 8.82 7.40
N LEU A 297 -24.33 8.52 6.37
CA LEU A 297 -23.83 7.18 6.11
C LEU A 297 -22.85 6.72 7.20
N THR A 298 -22.91 5.44 7.51
CA THR A 298 -21.85 4.78 8.29
C THR A 298 -20.64 4.49 7.38
N PRO A 299 -19.43 4.27 7.95
CA PRO A 299 -18.28 3.79 7.18
C PRO A 299 -18.60 2.58 6.29
N LYS A 300 -19.38 1.63 6.82
CA LYS A 300 -19.83 0.46 6.10
C LYS A 300 -20.66 0.81 4.87
N GLU A 301 -21.72 1.61 5.03
CA GLU A 301 -22.63 1.98 3.93
C GLU A 301 -21.91 2.76 2.83
N ALA A 302 -21.00 3.66 3.18
CA ALA A 302 -20.22 4.45 2.22
C ALA A 302 -19.28 3.54 1.38
N ASN A 303 -18.57 2.61 2.01
CA ASN A 303 -17.69 1.70 1.29
C ASN A 303 -18.48 0.65 0.48
N ALA A 304 -19.61 0.14 1.00
CA ALA A 304 -20.52 -0.74 0.25
C ALA A 304 -21.08 -0.09 -1.01
N SER A 305 -21.38 1.22 -0.99
CA SER A 305 -21.85 1.96 -2.17
C SER A 305 -20.77 2.00 -3.26
N SER A 306 -19.52 2.21 -2.86
CA SER A 306 -18.35 2.21 -3.74
C SER A 306 -18.11 0.83 -4.38
N LEU A 307 -18.22 -0.26 -3.59
CA LEU A 307 -18.09 -1.62 -4.12
C LEU A 307 -19.19 -1.95 -5.13
N ARG A 308 -20.42 -1.53 -4.85
CA ARG A 308 -21.56 -1.71 -5.76
C ARG A 308 -21.30 -1.06 -7.10
N LEU A 309 -20.83 0.21 -7.10
CA LEU A 309 -20.43 0.91 -8.32
C LEU A 309 -19.41 0.11 -9.14
N LEU A 310 -18.36 -0.38 -8.47
CA LEU A 310 -17.30 -1.16 -9.12
C LEU A 310 -17.83 -2.44 -9.76
N ARG A 311 -18.70 -3.16 -9.06
CA ARG A 311 -19.31 -4.39 -9.58
C ARG A 311 -20.25 -4.13 -10.76
N GLU A 312 -21.17 -3.17 -10.62
CA GLU A 312 -22.23 -2.93 -11.60
C GLU A 312 -21.70 -2.26 -12.88
N ARG A 313 -20.71 -1.37 -12.75
CA ARG A 313 -20.21 -0.60 -13.88
C ARG A 313 -18.97 -1.19 -14.54
N TYR A 314 -18.14 -1.87 -13.78
CA TYR A 314 -16.81 -2.30 -14.24
C TYR A 314 -16.55 -3.79 -14.07
N GLY A 315 -17.51 -4.56 -13.56
CA GLY A 315 -17.38 -6.01 -13.41
C GLY A 315 -16.26 -6.44 -12.46
N VAL A 316 -15.87 -5.57 -11.51
CA VAL A 316 -14.82 -5.87 -10.54
C VAL A 316 -15.26 -7.04 -9.66
N GLN A 317 -14.35 -7.98 -9.46
CA GLN A 317 -14.58 -9.15 -8.62
C GLN A 317 -14.27 -8.83 -7.15
N ALA A 318 -15.04 -9.39 -6.24
CA ALA A 318 -14.86 -9.26 -4.81
C ALA A 318 -15.15 -10.59 -4.10
#